data_ea7f8aaabef5f6f57c8a8b52a3b4078c
#
_entry.id   ea7f8aaabef5f6f57c8a8b52a3b4078c
#
_cell.length_a   1.000
_cell.length_b   1.000
_cell.length_c   1.000
_cell.angle_alpha   90.00
_cell.angle_beta   90.00
_cell.angle_gamma   90.00
#
_symmetry.space_group_name_H-M   'P 1'
#
loop_
_entity.id
_entity.type
_entity.pdbx_description
1 polymer ?
#
loop_
_entity_poly.entity_id
_entity_poly.type
_entity_poly.pdbx_seq_one_letter_code
_entity_poly.pdbx_strand_id
1 'polypeptide(L)'
;MKKYYVIVFDLDETLGSFGQLSYFWKLTKEYLKNNELHKKYFFNIIDNFPLFFRPNLLKLLNFIKNKKIEKKCDYVIIYTNNNGPNEWANIIKDYLHYKLSYNLFDRIIRAFEAKGTRVEMCRTMNSKSYNDFISCTKLPENTQVCFLDDVYHK
;
A
#
# COMPACT_ATOMS: atom_id res chain seq x y z
N MET A 1 -27.21 -8.02 9.39
CA MET A 1 -25.73 -7.96 9.47
C MET A 1 -25.22 -6.65 8.90
N LYS A 2 -24.25 -6.01 9.55
CA LYS A 2 -23.63 -4.79 9.01
C LYS A 2 -22.90 -5.12 7.72
N LYS A 3 -23.13 -4.37 6.67
CA LYS A 3 -22.41 -4.44 5.41
C LYS A 3 -21.21 -3.49 5.46
N TYR A 4 -20.01 -3.99 5.15
CA TYR A 4 -18.80 -3.18 5.10
C TYR A 4 -18.45 -2.79 3.67
N TYR A 5 -17.95 -1.57 3.50
CA TYR A 5 -17.45 -1.02 2.24
C TYR A 5 -15.95 -0.78 2.36
N VAL A 6 -15.17 -1.45 1.55
CA VAL A 6 -13.71 -1.44 1.63
C VAL A 6 -13.12 -1.05 0.28
N ILE A 7 -12.14 -0.16 0.31
CA ILE A 7 -11.31 0.15 -0.85
C ILE A 7 -9.94 -0.51 -0.65
N VAL A 8 -9.51 -1.27 -1.64
CA VAL A 8 -8.26 -2.00 -1.62
C VAL A 8 -7.39 -1.51 -2.76
N PHE A 9 -6.16 -1.16 -2.46
CA PHE A 9 -5.16 -0.77 -3.45
C PHE A 9 -4.05 -1.81 -3.52
N ASP A 10 -3.64 -2.16 -4.72
CA ASP A 10 -2.28 -2.62 -4.93
C ASP A 10 -1.29 -1.47 -4.71
N LEU A 11 -0.01 -1.80 -4.56
CA LEU A 11 1.05 -0.84 -4.28
C LEU A 11 1.77 -0.41 -5.56
N ASP A 12 2.52 -1.36 -6.16
CA ASP A 12 3.42 -1.11 -7.27
C ASP A 12 2.63 -0.95 -8.57
N GLU A 13 2.98 0.06 -9.37
CA GLU A 13 2.30 0.44 -10.62
C GLU A 13 0.82 0.82 -10.47
N THR A 14 0.25 0.71 -9.27
CA THR A 14 -1.10 1.18 -8.94
C THR A 14 -1.07 2.54 -8.22
N LEU A 15 -0.42 2.64 -7.07
CA LEU A 15 -0.23 3.90 -6.36
C LEU A 15 0.96 4.69 -6.92
N GLY A 16 1.97 4.01 -7.48
CA GLY A 16 3.15 4.62 -8.08
C GLY A 16 4.19 3.63 -8.56
N SER A 17 5.23 4.13 -9.23
CA SER A 17 6.35 3.34 -9.74
C SER A 17 7.38 3.07 -8.62
N PHE A 18 7.00 2.27 -7.67
CA PHE A 18 7.79 2.09 -6.45
C PHE A 18 8.97 1.12 -6.60
N GLY A 19 8.97 0.26 -7.60
CA GLY A 19 10.16 -0.51 -7.96
C GLY A 19 11.32 0.41 -8.32
N GLN A 20 11.08 1.41 -9.17
CA GLN A 20 12.07 2.41 -9.55
C GLN A 20 12.49 3.29 -8.36
N LEU A 21 11.53 3.72 -7.54
CA LEU A 21 11.80 4.49 -6.33
C LEU A 21 12.66 3.70 -5.33
N SER A 22 12.40 2.39 -5.16
CA SER A 22 13.18 1.54 -4.25
C SER A 22 14.63 1.43 -4.69
N TYR A 23 14.86 1.31 -6.01
CA TYR A 23 16.18 1.28 -6.57
C TYR A 23 16.91 2.61 -6.38
N PHE A 24 16.24 3.72 -6.66
CA PHE A 24 16.78 5.07 -6.43
C PHE A 24 17.13 5.28 -4.94
N TRP A 25 16.26 4.89 -4.04
CA TRP A 25 16.49 4.98 -2.60
C TRP A 25 17.69 4.13 -2.14
N LYS A 26 17.82 2.93 -2.68
CA LYS A 26 18.97 2.05 -2.42
C LYS A 26 20.27 2.73 -2.84
N LEU A 27 20.35 3.23 -4.07
CA LEU A 27 21.53 3.94 -4.58
C LEU A 27 21.88 5.18 -3.75
N THR A 28 20.87 5.93 -3.30
CA THR A 28 21.06 7.09 -2.42
C THR A 28 21.72 6.69 -1.11
N LYS A 29 21.26 5.61 -0.47
CA LYS A 29 21.87 5.10 0.76
C LYS A 29 23.32 4.65 0.54
N GLU A 30 23.58 3.95 -0.55
CA GLU A 30 24.92 3.50 -0.92
C GLU A 30 25.86 4.69 -1.19
N TYR A 31 25.40 5.68 -1.94
CA TYR A 31 26.18 6.90 -2.23
C TYR A 31 26.55 7.68 -0.97
N LEU A 32 25.59 7.85 -0.08
CA LEU A 32 25.77 8.56 1.19
C LEU A 32 26.49 7.71 2.24
N LYS A 33 26.80 6.45 1.96
CA LYS A 33 27.38 5.46 2.89
C LYS A 33 26.61 5.39 4.22
N ASN A 34 25.31 5.57 4.15
CA ASN A 34 24.43 5.61 5.31
C ASN A 34 23.22 4.70 5.09
N ASN A 35 23.26 3.50 5.67
CA ASN A 35 22.17 2.53 5.58
C ASN A 35 20.99 2.86 6.49
N GLU A 36 21.17 3.78 7.44
CA GLU A 36 20.17 4.22 8.42
C GLU A 36 19.55 5.59 8.08
N LEU A 37 19.55 5.95 6.79
CA LEU A 37 18.91 7.20 6.38
C LEU A 37 17.47 7.30 6.88
N HIS A 38 17.23 8.34 7.68
CA HIS A 38 15.95 8.56 8.31
C HIS A 38 14.81 8.76 7.30
N LYS A 39 13.63 8.33 7.67
CA LYS A 39 12.35 8.51 6.98
C LYS A 39 12.14 9.94 6.43
N LYS A 40 12.62 10.96 7.15
CA LYS A 40 12.58 12.37 6.72
C LYS A 40 13.29 12.59 5.38
N TYR A 41 14.44 11.97 5.16
CA TYR A 41 15.17 12.10 3.88
C TYR A 41 14.41 11.43 2.74
N PHE A 42 13.79 10.29 3.00
CA PHE A 42 12.93 9.63 2.02
C PHE A 42 11.75 10.53 1.62
N PHE A 43 11.10 11.17 2.58
CA PHE A 43 10.00 12.11 2.32
C PHE A 43 10.46 13.30 1.48
N ASN A 44 11.62 13.88 1.80
CA ASN A 44 12.19 14.97 1.03
C ASN A 44 12.51 14.56 -0.42
N ILE A 45 13.01 13.33 -0.62
CA ILE A 45 13.24 12.80 -1.97
C ILE A 45 11.94 12.74 -2.75
N ILE A 46 10.90 12.18 -2.18
CA ILE A 46 9.61 12.05 -2.87
C ILE A 46 9.00 13.44 -3.14
N ASP A 47 9.10 14.39 -2.22
CA ASP A 47 8.61 15.75 -2.43
C ASP A 47 9.30 16.44 -3.62
N ASN A 48 10.57 16.14 -3.88
CA ASN A 48 11.31 16.64 -5.03
C ASN A 48 11.08 15.86 -6.32
N PHE A 49 10.61 14.61 -6.22
CA PHE A 49 10.37 13.71 -7.36
C PHE A 49 8.94 13.14 -7.33
N PRO A 50 7.91 13.99 -7.47
CA PRO A 50 6.50 13.55 -7.33
C PRO A 50 6.05 12.59 -8.45
N LEU A 51 6.83 12.46 -9.54
CA LEU A 51 6.55 11.58 -10.67
C LEU A 51 6.59 10.09 -10.33
N PHE A 52 7.13 9.72 -9.18
CA PHE A 52 7.04 8.34 -8.70
C PHE A 52 5.61 7.94 -8.32
N PHE A 53 4.72 8.87 -8.05
CA PHE A 53 3.31 8.60 -7.80
C PHE A 53 2.46 8.72 -9.05
N ARG A 54 1.35 7.98 -9.08
CA ARG A 54 0.36 8.16 -10.14
C ARG A 54 -0.16 9.61 -10.15
N PRO A 55 -0.36 10.18 -11.35
CA PRO A 55 -0.97 11.50 -11.49
C PRO A 55 -2.30 11.59 -10.71
N ASN A 56 -2.50 12.68 -10.00
CA ASN A 56 -3.69 12.94 -9.18
C ASN A 56 -3.93 11.97 -8.01
N LEU A 57 -2.95 11.13 -7.64
CA LEU A 57 -3.12 10.18 -6.53
C LEU A 57 -3.57 10.87 -5.24
N LEU A 58 -2.88 11.93 -4.81
CA LEU A 58 -3.24 12.63 -3.57
C LEU A 58 -4.65 13.22 -3.61
N LYS A 59 -5.12 13.65 -4.79
CA LYS A 59 -6.50 14.12 -4.98
C LYS A 59 -7.50 12.99 -4.77
N LEU A 60 -7.23 11.81 -5.35
CA LEU A 60 -8.03 10.61 -5.15
C LEU A 60 -8.05 10.18 -3.67
N LEU A 61 -6.89 10.12 -3.04
CA LEU A 61 -6.80 9.69 -1.63
C LEU A 61 -7.47 10.70 -0.68
N ASN A 62 -7.42 12.00 -0.96
CA ASN A 62 -8.20 13.00 -0.21
C ASN A 62 -9.71 12.79 -0.37
N PHE A 63 -10.18 12.48 -1.58
CA PHE A 63 -11.59 12.12 -1.80
C PHE A 63 -12.00 10.90 -0.96
N ILE A 64 -11.19 9.83 -0.97
CA ILE A 64 -11.45 8.62 -0.19
C ILE A 64 -11.40 8.91 1.32
N LYS A 65 -10.45 9.72 1.79
CA LYS A 65 -10.39 10.21 3.17
C LYS A 65 -11.72 10.84 3.59
N ASN A 66 -12.28 11.73 2.76
CA ASN A 66 -13.56 12.36 3.04
C ASN A 66 -14.69 11.32 3.11
N LYS A 67 -14.71 10.33 2.20
CA LYS A 67 -15.68 9.24 2.25
C LYS A 67 -15.55 8.37 3.52
N LYS A 68 -14.34 8.20 4.00
CA LYS A 68 -14.09 7.49 5.26
C LYS A 68 -14.58 8.30 6.47
N ILE A 69 -14.32 9.60 6.49
CA ILE A 69 -14.84 10.52 7.53
C ILE A 69 -16.39 10.55 7.52
N GLU A 70 -17.00 10.56 6.34
CA GLU A 70 -18.46 10.49 6.15
C GLU A 70 -19.05 9.09 6.49
N LYS A 71 -18.23 8.12 6.90
CA LYS A 71 -18.62 6.72 7.16
C LYS A 71 -19.24 5.99 5.95
N LYS A 72 -18.87 6.42 4.73
CA LYS A 72 -19.26 5.78 3.45
C LYS A 72 -18.22 4.76 2.96
N CYS A 73 -17.06 4.74 3.60
CA CYS A 73 -15.99 3.75 3.42
C CYS A 73 -15.53 3.34 4.82
N ASP A 74 -15.61 2.06 5.15
CA ASP A 74 -15.23 1.56 6.47
C ASP A 74 -13.71 1.37 6.59
N TYR A 75 -13.07 0.80 5.55
CA TYR A 75 -11.64 0.51 5.55
C TYR A 75 -11.00 0.85 4.21
N VAL A 76 -9.73 1.25 4.29
CA VAL A 76 -8.83 1.41 3.13
C VAL A 76 -7.59 0.56 3.38
N ILE A 77 -7.29 -0.38 2.48
CA ILE A 77 -6.29 -1.42 2.70
C ILE A 77 -5.32 -1.44 1.52
N ILE A 78 -4.04 -1.63 1.79
CA ILE A 78 -3.05 -1.98 0.77
C ILE A 78 -2.97 -3.50 0.72
N TYR A 79 -3.10 -4.10 -0.48
CA TYR A 79 -2.95 -5.53 -0.70
C TYR A 79 -1.97 -5.75 -1.85
N THR A 80 -0.75 -6.11 -1.53
CA THR A 80 0.37 -6.09 -2.48
C THR A 80 1.09 -7.44 -2.58
N ASN A 81 1.68 -7.70 -3.74
CA ASN A 81 2.64 -8.78 -3.97
C ASN A 81 4.09 -8.31 -3.86
N ASN A 82 4.31 -7.06 -3.44
CA ASN A 82 5.67 -6.57 -3.21
C ASN A 82 6.39 -7.45 -2.17
N ASN A 83 7.49 -8.06 -2.59
CA ASN A 83 8.31 -8.97 -1.81
C ASN A 83 9.63 -8.32 -1.33
N GLY A 84 9.70 -7.00 -1.40
CA GLY A 84 10.80 -6.21 -0.86
C GLY A 84 10.84 -6.20 0.68
N PRO A 85 11.76 -5.45 1.27
CA PRO A 85 11.85 -5.30 2.72
C PRO A 85 10.52 -4.89 3.35
N ASN A 86 10.23 -5.41 4.53
CA ASN A 86 8.98 -5.12 5.25
C ASN A 86 8.71 -3.62 5.45
N GLU A 87 9.78 -2.84 5.60
CA GLU A 87 9.73 -1.40 5.82
C GLU A 87 9.27 -0.65 4.58
N TRP A 88 9.42 -1.24 3.37
CA TRP A 88 9.19 -0.54 2.12
C TRP A 88 7.73 -0.07 1.95
N ALA A 89 6.77 -0.98 2.04
CA ALA A 89 5.35 -0.64 1.96
C ALA A 89 4.92 0.29 3.12
N ASN A 90 5.53 0.12 4.30
CA ASN A 90 5.25 0.98 5.44
C ASN A 90 5.74 2.42 5.25
N ILE A 91 6.95 2.64 4.71
CA ILE A 91 7.47 3.99 4.51
C ILE A 91 6.66 4.75 3.47
N ILE A 92 6.18 4.07 2.42
CA ILE A 92 5.27 4.65 1.41
C ILE A 92 3.93 5.02 2.05
N LYS A 93 3.31 4.08 2.78
CA LYS A 93 2.07 4.34 3.53
C LYS A 93 2.23 5.56 4.45
N ASP A 94 3.32 5.61 5.20
CA ASP A 94 3.58 6.69 6.14
C ASP A 94 3.78 8.04 5.46
N TYR A 95 4.42 8.07 4.28
CA TYR A 95 4.50 9.28 3.47
C TYR A 95 3.12 9.76 3.03
N LEU A 96 2.27 8.85 2.54
CA LEU A 96 0.91 9.19 2.14
C LEU A 96 0.07 9.69 3.33
N HIS A 97 0.20 9.07 4.51
CA HIS A 97 -0.43 9.55 5.75
C HIS A 97 0.05 10.95 6.12
N TYR A 98 1.36 11.21 6.01
CA TYR A 98 1.94 12.53 6.24
C TYR A 98 1.35 13.58 5.28
N LYS A 99 1.30 13.29 3.97
CA LYS A 99 0.76 14.22 2.96
C LYS A 99 -0.74 14.49 3.15
N LEU A 100 -1.49 13.50 3.62
CA LEU A 100 -2.93 13.61 3.88
C LEU A 100 -3.25 14.21 5.26
N SER A 101 -2.27 14.34 6.15
CA SER A 101 -2.46 14.62 7.57
C SER A 101 -3.55 13.73 8.18
N TYR A 102 -3.56 12.46 7.78
CA TYR A 102 -4.60 11.49 8.17
C TYR A 102 -4.12 10.05 7.95
N ASN A 103 -4.40 9.17 8.91
CA ASN A 103 -4.11 7.74 8.81
C ASN A 103 -5.18 7.04 7.95
N LEU A 104 -5.05 7.15 6.63
CA LEU A 104 -6.03 6.64 5.69
C LEU A 104 -6.04 5.11 5.62
N PHE A 105 -4.87 4.50 5.48
CA PHE A 105 -4.73 3.05 5.29
C PHE A 105 -4.74 2.33 6.64
N ASP A 106 -5.71 1.44 6.83
CA ASP A 106 -5.91 0.70 8.07
C ASP A 106 -4.96 -0.50 8.19
N ARG A 107 -4.58 -1.10 7.06
CA ARG A 107 -3.77 -2.31 7.02
C ARG A 107 -2.98 -2.43 5.71
N ILE A 108 -1.87 -3.16 5.79
CA ILE A 108 -1.15 -3.71 4.63
C ILE A 108 -1.25 -5.22 4.70
N ILE A 109 -1.76 -5.87 3.64
CA ILE A 109 -1.66 -7.29 3.38
C ILE A 109 -0.49 -7.46 2.42
N ARG A 110 0.55 -8.16 2.86
CA ARG A 110 1.81 -8.31 2.13
C ARG A 110 1.79 -9.48 1.14
N ALA A 111 2.91 -9.67 0.46
CA ALA A 111 3.13 -10.84 -0.40
C ALA A 111 2.92 -12.15 0.37
N PHE A 112 2.42 -13.17 -0.33
CA PHE A 112 2.30 -14.52 0.22
C PHE A 112 3.66 -15.05 0.68
N GLU A 113 4.67 -14.88 -0.18
CA GLU A 113 6.05 -15.31 0.09
C GLU A 113 7.07 -14.29 -0.43
N ALA A 114 8.26 -14.31 0.15
CA ALA A 114 9.44 -13.59 -0.32
C ALA A 114 10.66 -14.48 -0.18
N LYS A 115 11.42 -14.65 -1.26
CA LYS A 115 12.64 -15.49 -1.31
C LYS A 115 12.40 -16.92 -0.79
N GLY A 116 11.26 -17.53 -1.15
CA GLY A 116 10.89 -18.86 -0.74
C GLY A 116 10.42 -19.00 0.72
N THR A 117 10.30 -17.88 1.44
CA THR A 117 9.80 -17.88 2.82
C THR A 117 8.41 -17.24 2.86
N ARG A 118 7.46 -17.90 3.52
CA ARG A 118 6.11 -17.38 3.70
C ARG A 118 6.12 -16.15 4.59
N VAL A 119 5.55 -15.05 4.07
CA VAL A 119 5.54 -13.74 4.75
C VAL A 119 4.17 -13.44 5.34
N GLU A 120 3.10 -13.62 4.55
CA GLU A 120 1.74 -13.34 5.01
C GLU A 120 1.00 -14.66 5.28
N MET A 121 0.84 -14.98 6.56
CA MET A 121 0.30 -16.29 7.00
C MET A 121 -1.18 -16.47 6.67
N CYS A 122 -1.93 -15.41 6.47
CA CYS A 122 -3.35 -15.46 6.14
C CYS A 122 -3.62 -15.68 4.64
N ARG A 123 -2.58 -15.59 3.79
CA ARG A 123 -2.69 -15.88 2.36
C ARG A 123 -2.39 -17.32 2.05
N THR A 124 -2.98 -17.84 0.98
CA THR A 124 -2.80 -19.22 0.51
C THR A 124 -1.98 -19.32 -0.78
N MET A 125 -1.86 -18.22 -1.53
CA MET A 125 -1.19 -18.16 -2.83
C MET A 125 -0.71 -16.75 -3.18
N ASN A 126 0.09 -16.66 -4.26
CA ASN A 126 0.56 -15.37 -4.79
C ASN A 126 -0.54 -14.56 -5.49
N SER A 127 -1.59 -15.22 -6.02
CA SER A 127 -2.74 -14.50 -6.57
C SER A 127 -3.51 -13.78 -5.45
N LYS A 128 -3.98 -12.58 -5.71
CA LYS A 128 -4.77 -11.78 -4.77
C LYS A 128 -6.24 -12.21 -4.84
N SER A 129 -6.60 -13.24 -4.09
CA SER A 129 -7.97 -13.74 -4.05
C SER A 129 -8.83 -13.01 -3.02
N TYR A 130 -10.15 -12.98 -3.27
CA TYR A 130 -11.12 -12.48 -2.31
C TYR A 130 -11.12 -13.30 -1.01
N ASN A 131 -10.97 -14.62 -1.12
CA ASN A 131 -10.93 -15.51 0.05
C ASN A 131 -9.74 -15.21 0.96
N ASP A 132 -8.55 -14.98 0.39
CA ASP A 132 -7.37 -14.57 1.15
C ASP A 132 -7.58 -13.18 1.77
N PHE A 133 -8.21 -12.26 1.04
CA PHE A 133 -8.56 -10.94 1.57
C PHE A 133 -9.44 -11.05 2.82
N ILE A 134 -10.52 -11.83 2.76
CA ILE A 134 -11.41 -12.07 3.92
C ILE A 134 -10.66 -12.79 5.04
N SER A 135 -9.88 -13.80 4.71
CA SER A 135 -9.04 -14.51 5.70
C SER A 135 -8.08 -13.56 6.43
N CYS A 136 -7.46 -12.64 5.71
CA CYS A 136 -6.51 -11.67 6.27
C CYS A 136 -7.20 -10.57 7.08
N THR A 137 -8.33 -10.09 6.64
CA THR A 137 -9.01 -8.96 7.31
C THR A 137 -9.94 -9.37 8.44
N LYS A 138 -10.42 -10.62 8.42
CA LYS A 138 -11.47 -11.14 9.30
C LYS A 138 -12.80 -10.39 9.16
N LEU A 139 -13.01 -9.75 8.02
CA LEU A 139 -14.28 -9.12 7.69
C LEU A 139 -15.31 -10.18 7.27
N PRO A 140 -16.63 -9.87 7.37
CA PRO A 140 -17.68 -10.78 6.91
C PRO A 140 -17.59 -11.02 5.39
N GLU A 141 -18.00 -12.22 4.95
CA GLU A 141 -18.00 -12.61 3.53
C GLU A 141 -18.89 -11.72 2.63
N ASN A 142 -19.87 -11.03 3.20
CA ASN A 142 -20.73 -10.08 2.47
C ASN A 142 -20.11 -8.67 2.34
N THR A 143 -18.82 -8.50 2.65
CA THR A 143 -18.10 -7.24 2.50
C THR A 143 -18.05 -6.82 1.04
N GLN A 144 -18.35 -5.56 0.76
CA GLN A 144 -18.21 -5.00 -0.58
C GLN A 144 -16.80 -4.42 -0.75
N VAL A 145 -16.06 -4.94 -1.72
CA VAL A 145 -14.68 -4.56 -1.98
C VAL A 145 -14.59 -3.88 -3.35
N CYS A 146 -14.03 -2.68 -3.36
CA CYS A 146 -13.54 -2.03 -4.58
C CYS A 146 -12.02 -2.23 -4.62
N PHE A 147 -11.55 -3.07 -5.54
CA PHE A 147 -10.14 -3.39 -5.69
C PHE A 147 -9.54 -2.65 -6.90
N LEU A 148 -8.51 -1.89 -6.64
CA LEU A 148 -7.74 -1.11 -7.62
C LEU A 148 -6.36 -1.75 -7.76
N ASP A 149 -6.08 -2.28 -8.93
CA ASP A 149 -4.85 -2.99 -9.28
C ASP A 149 -4.54 -2.76 -10.76
N ASP A 150 -3.28 -2.70 -11.14
CA ASP A 150 -2.83 -2.61 -12.53
C ASP A 150 -2.85 -3.98 -13.24
N VAL A 151 -2.97 -5.05 -12.46
CA VAL A 151 -3.06 -6.43 -12.93
C VAL A 151 -4.43 -7.02 -12.63
N TYR A 152 -5.00 -7.72 -13.61
CA TYR A 152 -6.24 -8.46 -13.41
C TYR A 152 -5.97 -9.77 -12.63
N HIS A 153 -6.69 -9.96 -11.54
CA HIS A 153 -6.68 -11.20 -10.76
C HIS A 153 -8.00 -11.96 -10.96
N LYS A 154 -7.89 -13.25 -11.31
CA LYS A 154 -9.05 -14.14 -11.46
C LYS A 154 -9.51 -14.66 -10.12
#